data_4a466efb8299e76783ea48025b373bd4
#
_entry.id   4a466efb8299e76783ea48025b373bd4
#
_cell.length_a   1.000
_cell.length_b   1.000
_cell.length_c   1.000
_cell.angle_alpha   90.00
_cell.angle_beta   90.00
_cell.angle_gamma   90.00
#
_symmetry.space_group_name_H-M   'P 1'
#
loop_
_entity.id
_entity.type
_entity.pdbx_description
1 polymer ?
#
loop_
_entity_poly.entity_id
_entity_poly.type
_entity_poly.pdbx_seq_one_letter_code
_entity_poly.pdbx_strand_id
1 'polypeptide(L)'
;MQCRFIYRRMGPLQRMGPRKLLLASITTVSIFLHMFPHAHSETDAFPPEAADGPYASGPELSPGPALSVFDVDDYGASAGNDATEAFLRAWKEACNSSSDPSLFLVPGGKTYRLMPVSFTGPCRATTITAMIKGTLEAPSNRSVWLDRPSDLSERWIAFEDVDHLHVMGGGTINGNGHEWWINSCKVNKTMPCVRGPTALYFQSCEHLVVEDLQVRDSMQMHVVIAYSWKVLVSRLFVTAPGWSPNTDGIHVSNSRDVLISSCIISTGDDCISIVSGSAFVRATGIFCGPGHGISIGSLGANKSWAHVSDVLVEKATLVGTTNGVRIKTWQGGQGFAERITFQDIKMYNVTNPIIIDQNYCDSKTPCSEQESAVAIRNIRYSSIHGTSASKVAVNFICSKAVHCDGIVMQDVSLAGTGSYLTCSSLNARVMELGLISPYCRSDM
;
A
#
# COMPACT_ATOMS: atom_id res chain seq x y z
N MET A 1 2.66 -16.00 -56.08
CA MET A 1 3.53 -17.20 -55.94
C MET A 1 3.10 -17.94 -54.70
N GLN A 2 2.61 -19.16 -54.94
CA GLN A 2 2.07 -20.11 -53.95
C GLN A 2 3.18 -20.61 -53.02
N CYS A 3 2.87 -20.85 -51.75
CA CYS A 3 3.49 -21.88 -50.95
C CYS A 3 2.53 -22.43 -49.88
N ARG A 4 2.42 -23.70 -49.97
CA ARG A 4 1.55 -24.74 -49.51
C ARG A 4 1.50 -24.97 -47.99
N PHE A 5 0.28 -25.24 -47.54
CA PHE A 5 -0.05 -25.91 -46.29
C PHE A 5 0.50 -27.33 -46.19
N ILE A 6 0.99 -27.74 -45.03
CA ILE A 6 1.20 -29.14 -44.65
C ILE A 6 0.37 -29.45 -43.40
N TYR A 7 -0.72 -30.18 -43.62
CA TYR A 7 -1.48 -30.86 -42.58
C TYR A 7 -0.70 -32.12 -42.11
N ARG A 8 -0.53 -32.26 -40.77
CA ARG A 8 -0.24 -33.55 -40.16
C ARG A 8 -1.41 -34.02 -39.31
N ARG A 9 -1.87 -35.24 -39.64
CA ARG A 9 -3.01 -36.00 -39.10
C ARG A 9 -2.81 -36.31 -37.61
N MET A 10 -3.85 -36.17 -36.84
CA MET A 10 -4.04 -36.73 -35.51
C MET A 10 -4.50 -38.21 -35.60
N GLY A 11 -3.90 -39.09 -34.81
CA GLY A 11 -4.32 -40.47 -34.57
C GLY A 11 -5.32 -40.53 -33.39
N PRO A 12 -5.99 -41.67 -33.17
CA PRO A 12 -7.25 -41.72 -32.43
C PRO A 12 -7.06 -41.84 -30.91
N LEU A 13 -8.01 -41.22 -30.18
CA LEU A 13 -8.21 -41.27 -28.72
C LEU A 13 -8.46 -42.71 -28.22
N GLN A 14 -7.65 -43.15 -27.26
CA GLN A 14 -7.99 -44.28 -26.38
C GLN A 14 -8.81 -43.79 -25.17
N ARG A 15 -9.96 -44.43 -25.00
CA ARG A 15 -10.84 -44.28 -23.81
C ARG A 15 -10.16 -44.96 -22.61
N MET A 16 -10.01 -44.22 -21.52
CA MET A 16 -9.77 -44.78 -20.18
C MET A 16 -10.95 -44.47 -19.27
N GLY A 17 -11.41 -45.53 -18.60
CA GLY A 17 -12.61 -45.54 -17.75
C GLY A 17 -12.45 -44.85 -16.37
N PRO A 18 -13.50 -44.85 -15.55
CA PRO A 18 -13.60 -44.01 -14.37
C PRO A 18 -12.85 -44.56 -13.18
N ARG A 19 -11.95 -43.79 -12.57
CA ARG A 19 -11.35 -44.06 -11.26
C ARG A 19 -11.79 -43.06 -10.23
N LYS A 20 -12.58 -43.58 -9.31
CA LYS A 20 -12.82 -43.24 -7.90
C LYS A 20 -12.37 -41.84 -7.39
N LEU A 21 -13.36 -41.01 -7.04
CA LEU A 21 -13.24 -39.91 -6.10
C LEU A 21 -12.68 -40.42 -4.76
N LEU A 22 -11.54 -39.90 -4.33
CA LEU A 22 -11.14 -39.91 -2.93
C LEU A 22 -11.48 -38.53 -2.35
N LEU A 23 -12.45 -38.53 -1.43
CA LEU A 23 -12.70 -37.39 -0.54
C LEU A 23 -11.46 -37.20 0.34
N ALA A 24 -10.76 -36.08 0.18
CA ALA A 24 -9.80 -35.61 1.16
C ALA A 24 -10.51 -34.63 2.07
N SER A 25 -10.65 -35.02 3.33
CA SER A 25 -11.24 -34.29 4.43
C SER A 25 -10.50 -32.96 4.65
N ILE A 26 -11.32 -31.91 4.78
CA ILE A 26 -10.93 -30.60 5.30
C ILE A 26 -10.58 -30.77 6.80
N THR A 27 -9.30 -30.79 7.13
CA THR A 27 -8.84 -30.60 8.50
C THR A 27 -8.69 -29.10 8.77
N THR A 28 -9.62 -28.58 9.52
CA THR A 28 -9.57 -27.29 10.20
C THR A 28 -8.29 -27.18 11.03
N VAL A 29 -7.45 -26.20 10.70
CA VAL A 29 -6.35 -25.78 11.56
C VAL A 29 -6.90 -24.83 12.61
N SER A 30 -7.29 -25.42 13.76
CA SER A 30 -7.48 -24.71 15.02
C SER A 30 -6.27 -24.99 15.90
N ILE A 31 -5.23 -24.17 15.84
CA ILE A 31 -4.17 -24.09 16.86
C ILE A 31 -3.59 -22.68 16.77
N PHE A 32 -4.03 -21.81 17.70
CA PHE A 32 -3.20 -20.79 18.34
C PHE A 32 -4.06 -20.00 19.36
N LEU A 33 -4.44 -20.69 20.44
CA LEU A 33 -4.76 -20.05 21.69
C LEU A 33 -4.05 -20.88 22.76
N HIS A 34 -3.06 -20.30 23.41
CA HIS A 34 -2.52 -20.58 24.74
C HIS A 34 -1.03 -20.25 24.75
N MET A 35 -0.70 -19.09 25.26
CA MET A 35 0.48 -18.81 26.07
C MET A 35 0.50 -17.31 26.42
N PHE A 36 -0.24 -16.96 27.48
CA PHE A 36 0.12 -15.83 28.32
C PHE A 36 0.35 -16.38 29.72
N PRO A 37 1.48 -16.10 30.36
CA PRO A 37 1.69 -16.49 31.75
C PRO A 37 0.85 -15.62 32.68
N HIS A 38 0.17 -16.26 33.63
CA HIS A 38 -0.53 -15.60 34.72
C HIS A 38 0.48 -14.81 35.57
N ALA A 39 0.25 -13.52 35.71
CA ALA A 39 0.88 -12.71 36.75
C ALA A 39 0.15 -12.99 38.06
N HIS A 40 0.88 -13.37 39.09
CA HIS A 40 0.40 -13.53 40.46
C HIS A 40 -0.04 -12.16 41.01
N SER A 41 -1.27 -12.10 41.54
CA SER A 41 -1.75 -10.99 42.36
C SER A 41 -1.17 -11.09 43.75
N GLU A 42 -0.29 -10.18 44.11
CA GLU A 42 0.00 -9.90 45.50
C GLU A 42 -1.13 -9.03 46.08
N THR A 43 -1.73 -9.54 47.15
CA THR A 43 -2.77 -8.83 47.93
C THR A 43 -2.06 -7.94 48.96
N ASP A 44 -1.94 -6.67 48.66
CA ASP A 44 -1.57 -5.68 49.67
C ASP A 44 -2.80 -5.23 50.45
N ALA A 45 -2.70 -5.37 51.75
CA ALA A 45 -3.73 -5.01 52.71
C ALA A 45 -3.88 -3.49 52.84
N PHE A 46 -5.12 -3.02 52.74
CA PHE A 46 -5.43 -1.61 53.01
C PHE A 46 -5.32 -1.27 54.50
N PRO A 47 -4.78 -0.10 54.88
CA PRO A 47 -4.83 0.40 56.23
C PRO A 47 -6.24 0.96 56.57
N PRO A 48 -6.62 1.03 57.87
CA PRO A 48 -8.00 1.36 58.28
C PRO A 48 -8.38 2.82 58.07
N GLU A 49 -9.67 3.00 57.77
CA GLU A 49 -10.42 4.22 57.57
C GLU A 49 -10.12 5.29 58.64
N ALA A 50 -9.77 6.50 58.19
CA ALA A 50 -9.74 7.70 59.05
C ALA A 50 -11.00 8.52 58.80
N ALA A 51 -11.56 8.99 59.93
CA ALA A 51 -12.87 9.58 60.15
C ALA A 51 -13.19 10.82 59.24
N ASP A 52 -14.50 10.95 59.01
CA ASP A 52 -15.24 12.02 58.33
C ASP A 52 -14.77 13.44 58.72
N GLY A 53 -14.25 14.16 57.70
CA GLY A 53 -14.17 15.62 57.69
C GLY A 53 -15.06 16.15 56.55
N PRO A 54 -15.63 17.38 56.65
CA PRO A 54 -16.56 17.90 55.66
C PRO A 54 -15.88 18.09 54.31
N TYR A 55 -16.39 17.38 53.29
CA TYR A 55 -15.96 17.52 51.92
C TYR A 55 -16.20 18.95 51.46
N ALA A 56 -15.13 19.71 51.27
CA ALA A 56 -15.15 20.91 50.47
C ALA A 56 -15.51 20.49 49.03
N SER A 57 -16.59 21.02 48.48
CA SER A 57 -16.95 20.89 47.08
C SER A 57 -15.78 21.40 46.22
N GLY A 58 -15.06 20.44 45.60
CA GLY A 58 -14.04 20.76 44.61
C GLY A 58 -14.69 21.51 43.44
N PRO A 59 -13.90 22.28 42.67
CA PRO A 59 -14.45 23.02 41.54
C PRO A 59 -15.11 21.99 40.60
N GLU A 60 -16.39 22.22 40.24
CA GLU A 60 -17.07 21.50 39.19
C GLU A 60 -16.20 21.52 37.93
N LEU A 61 -15.70 20.38 37.52
CA LEU A 61 -15.07 20.26 36.21
C LEU A 61 -16.13 20.67 35.18
N SER A 62 -15.89 21.79 34.51
CA SER A 62 -16.72 22.20 33.40
C SER A 62 -16.83 21.02 32.43
N PRO A 63 -18.03 20.64 31.97
CA PRO A 63 -18.18 19.59 31.00
C PRO A 63 -17.29 19.95 29.78
N GLY A 64 -16.40 19.05 29.41
CA GLY A 64 -15.58 19.21 28.21
C GLY A 64 -16.47 19.48 26.99
N PRO A 65 -15.94 20.06 25.93
CA PRO A 65 -16.72 20.37 24.74
C PRO A 65 -17.48 19.14 24.27
N ALA A 66 -18.80 19.29 24.07
CA ALA A 66 -19.67 18.18 23.66
C ALA A 66 -19.28 17.74 22.25
N LEU A 67 -18.99 16.46 22.07
CA LEU A 67 -18.76 15.83 20.77
C LEU A 67 -20.01 15.99 19.89
N SER A 68 -19.88 16.65 18.74
CA SER A 68 -20.95 16.72 17.76
C SER A 68 -20.86 15.57 16.77
N VAL A 69 -21.94 14.81 16.66
CA VAL A 69 -22.03 13.64 15.78
C VAL A 69 -22.91 13.98 14.58
N PHE A 70 -22.36 13.70 13.39
CA PHE A 70 -23.03 13.89 12.09
C PHE A 70 -23.14 12.51 11.44
N ASP A 71 -24.24 11.81 11.80
CA ASP A 71 -24.52 10.48 11.26
C ASP A 71 -25.10 10.61 9.85
N VAL A 72 -24.51 9.93 8.87
CA VAL A 72 -24.96 10.02 7.47
C VAL A 72 -26.43 9.60 7.27
N ASP A 73 -26.97 8.75 8.16
CA ASP A 73 -28.37 8.34 8.11
C ASP A 73 -29.32 9.50 8.44
N ASP A 74 -28.95 10.39 9.34
CA ASP A 74 -29.73 11.59 9.68
C ASP A 74 -29.83 12.55 8.49
N TYR A 75 -28.92 12.44 7.52
CA TYR A 75 -28.91 13.19 6.28
C TYR A 75 -29.57 12.45 5.11
N GLY A 76 -30.17 11.28 5.38
CA GLY A 76 -30.94 10.52 4.42
C GLY A 76 -30.13 9.46 3.66
N ALA A 77 -28.95 9.07 4.17
CA ALA A 77 -28.25 7.91 3.63
C ALA A 77 -29.06 6.64 3.89
N SER A 78 -29.19 5.78 2.90
CA SER A 78 -29.89 4.49 3.04
C SER A 78 -29.10 3.36 2.40
N ALA A 79 -29.10 2.22 3.06
CA ALA A 79 -28.39 1.03 2.60
C ALA A 79 -28.84 0.61 1.19
N GLY A 80 -27.88 0.25 0.34
CA GLY A 80 -28.10 -0.24 -1.02
C GLY A 80 -28.42 0.81 -2.09
N ASN A 81 -28.69 2.06 -1.70
CA ASN A 81 -28.94 3.17 -2.63
C ASN A 81 -27.69 4.06 -2.76
N ASP A 82 -27.72 4.97 -3.75
CA ASP A 82 -26.72 6.03 -3.85
C ASP A 82 -26.89 7.01 -2.66
N ALA A 83 -25.90 7.01 -1.79
CA ALA A 83 -25.88 7.82 -0.59
C ALA A 83 -24.99 9.08 -0.73
N THR A 84 -24.42 9.34 -1.90
CA THR A 84 -23.39 10.36 -2.12
C THR A 84 -23.81 11.75 -1.60
N GLU A 85 -25.02 12.19 -1.96
CA GLU A 85 -25.53 13.49 -1.55
C GLU A 85 -25.76 13.60 -0.02
N ALA A 86 -26.17 12.50 0.61
CA ALA A 86 -26.34 12.46 2.07
C ALA A 86 -24.98 12.58 2.77
N PHE A 87 -23.97 11.86 2.27
CA PHE A 87 -22.60 11.95 2.77
C PHE A 87 -22.01 13.36 2.62
N LEU A 88 -22.23 14.01 1.47
CA LEU A 88 -21.78 15.38 1.24
C LEU A 88 -22.45 16.36 2.20
N ARG A 89 -23.77 16.22 2.47
CA ARG A 89 -24.46 17.06 3.45
C ARG A 89 -23.94 16.86 4.86
N ALA A 90 -23.78 15.61 5.29
CA ALA A 90 -23.24 15.28 6.62
C ALA A 90 -21.81 15.80 6.78
N TRP A 91 -20.96 15.64 5.76
CA TRP A 91 -19.59 16.17 5.76
C TRP A 91 -19.56 17.69 5.87
N LYS A 92 -20.41 18.38 5.09
CA LYS A 92 -20.49 19.86 5.13
C LYS A 92 -20.81 20.36 6.53
N GLU A 93 -21.75 19.74 7.22
CA GLU A 93 -22.11 20.11 8.60
C GLU A 93 -20.98 19.76 9.59
N ALA A 94 -20.36 18.58 9.45
CA ALA A 94 -19.23 18.16 10.27
C ALA A 94 -18.02 19.11 10.11
N CYS A 95 -17.69 19.48 8.88
CA CYS A 95 -16.58 20.38 8.54
C CYS A 95 -16.84 21.82 9.04
N ASN A 96 -18.09 22.30 8.97
CA ASN A 96 -18.48 23.63 9.42
C ASN A 96 -18.85 23.71 10.91
N SER A 97 -18.80 22.60 11.64
CA SER A 97 -19.14 22.58 13.07
C SER A 97 -18.30 23.56 13.87
N SER A 98 -18.94 24.23 14.82
CA SER A 98 -18.25 25.02 15.83
C SER A 98 -17.85 24.18 17.05
N SER A 99 -18.33 22.95 17.15
CA SER A 99 -17.95 22.00 18.19
C SER A 99 -16.68 21.29 17.81
N ASP A 100 -15.81 21.05 18.76
CA ASP A 100 -14.55 20.39 18.58
C ASP A 100 -14.32 19.36 19.71
N PRO A 101 -14.10 18.10 19.41
CA PRO A 101 -13.99 17.49 18.08
C PRO A 101 -15.34 17.26 17.37
N SER A 102 -15.29 17.16 16.03
CA SER A 102 -16.43 16.83 15.16
C SER A 102 -16.33 15.38 14.68
N LEU A 103 -17.44 14.65 14.73
CA LEU A 103 -17.53 13.25 14.34
C LEU A 103 -18.45 13.08 13.11
N PHE A 104 -17.87 12.80 11.94
CA PHE A 104 -18.57 12.30 10.77
C PHE A 104 -18.73 10.79 10.88
N LEU A 105 -19.94 10.29 11.06
CA LEU A 105 -20.23 8.89 11.37
C LEU A 105 -20.88 8.17 10.19
N VAL A 106 -20.27 7.04 9.78
CA VAL A 106 -20.88 6.04 8.90
C VAL A 106 -21.23 4.81 9.74
N PRO A 107 -22.51 4.54 10.02
CA PRO A 107 -22.93 3.47 10.93
C PRO A 107 -22.53 2.08 10.45
N GLY A 108 -22.25 1.20 11.40
CA GLY A 108 -21.96 -0.22 11.16
C GLY A 108 -23.18 -1.03 10.70
N GLY A 109 -22.90 -2.20 10.11
CA GLY A 109 -23.94 -3.16 9.70
C GLY A 109 -24.71 -2.78 8.43
N LYS A 110 -24.32 -1.69 7.75
CA LYS A 110 -24.95 -1.20 6.52
C LYS A 110 -23.91 -1.09 5.39
N THR A 111 -24.39 -1.20 4.15
CA THR A 111 -23.60 -0.95 2.93
C THR A 111 -24.19 0.26 2.21
N TYR A 112 -23.35 1.26 1.98
CA TYR A 112 -23.70 2.49 1.27
C TYR A 112 -22.98 2.52 -0.07
N ARG A 113 -23.73 2.78 -1.15
CA ARG A 113 -23.14 3.03 -2.48
C ARG A 113 -22.79 4.49 -2.60
N LEU A 114 -21.56 4.76 -3.01
CA LEU A 114 -21.09 6.12 -3.26
C LEU A 114 -20.58 6.26 -4.68
N MET A 115 -21.08 7.25 -5.37
CA MET A 115 -20.44 7.79 -6.57
C MET A 115 -19.11 8.46 -6.19
N PRO A 116 -18.25 8.86 -7.14
CA PRO A 116 -17.08 9.67 -6.83
C PRO A 116 -17.44 10.86 -5.97
N VAL A 117 -16.73 11.01 -4.84
CA VAL A 117 -17.02 12.02 -3.83
C VAL A 117 -15.74 12.63 -3.27
N SER A 118 -15.73 13.96 -3.11
CA SER A 118 -14.65 14.69 -2.45
C SER A 118 -15.18 15.39 -1.20
N PHE A 119 -14.53 15.07 -0.08
CA PHE A 119 -14.72 15.72 1.21
C PHE A 119 -13.66 16.79 1.37
N THR A 120 -14.05 18.04 1.13
CA THR A 120 -13.10 19.15 1.04
C THR A 120 -13.11 20.01 2.29
N GLY A 121 -11.91 20.53 2.63
CA GLY A 121 -11.70 21.61 3.59
C GLY A 121 -11.56 22.98 2.87
N PRO A 122 -11.03 24.02 3.54
CA PRO A 122 -10.64 23.96 4.94
C PRO A 122 -11.86 23.88 5.87
N CYS A 123 -11.73 23.16 6.97
CA CYS A 123 -12.79 22.98 7.92
C CYS A 123 -12.71 23.99 9.08
N ARG A 124 -13.86 24.35 9.63
CA ARG A 124 -13.95 25.17 10.84
C ARG A 124 -13.66 24.36 12.10
N ALA A 125 -14.12 23.10 12.13
CA ALA A 125 -13.75 22.15 13.19
C ALA A 125 -12.23 21.93 13.15
N THR A 126 -11.55 22.05 14.29
CA THR A 126 -10.09 21.92 14.37
C THR A 126 -9.64 20.46 14.33
N THR A 127 -10.54 19.53 14.66
CA THR A 127 -10.31 18.10 14.59
C THR A 127 -11.55 17.39 14.05
N ILE A 128 -11.40 16.59 13.01
CA ILE A 128 -12.49 15.81 12.45
C ILE A 128 -12.14 14.32 12.47
N THR A 129 -13.03 13.53 13.05
CA THR A 129 -12.97 12.06 12.93
C THR A 129 -14.00 11.57 11.93
N ALA A 130 -13.57 11.01 10.83
CA ALA A 130 -14.42 10.26 9.90
C ALA A 130 -14.45 8.79 10.35
N MET A 131 -15.47 8.42 11.10
CA MET A 131 -15.63 7.08 11.68
C MET A 131 -16.45 6.20 10.75
N ILE A 132 -15.78 5.38 9.96
CA ILE A 132 -16.38 4.47 9.00
C ILE A 132 -16.50 3.09 9.64
N LYS A 133 -17.70 2.72 10.09
CA LYS A 133 -18.00 1.40 10.68
C LYS A 133 -18.72 0.48 9.68
N GLY A 134 -19.44 1.04 8.73
CA GLY A 134 -20.15 0.33 7.67
C GLY A 134 -19.27 -0.03 6.48
N THR A 135 -19.91 -0.47 5.42
CA THR A 135 -19.26 -0.74 4.12
C THR A 135 -19.59 0.39 3.15
N LEU A 136 -18.55 0.98 2.57
CA LEU A 136 -18.67 1.87 1.41
C LEU A 136 -18.39 1.05 0.15
N GLU A 137 -19.24 1.17 -0.86
CA GLU A 137 -19.17 0.38 -2.07
C GLU A 137 -19.20 1.25 -3.32
N ALA A 138 -18.20 1.09 -4.19
CA ALA A 138 -18.12 1.78 -5.46
C ALA A 138 -19.09 1.15 -6.50
N PRO A 139 -19.59 1.93 -7.47
CA PRO A 139 -20.29 1.37 -8.61
C PRO A 139 -19.41 0.38 -9.38
N SER A 140 -19.88 -0.84 -9.58
CA SER A 140 -19.16 -1.87 -10.33
C SER A 140 -19.11 -1.60 -11.84
N ASN A 141 -20.10 -0.86 -12.37
CA ASN A 141 -20.15 -0.53 -13.79
C ASN A 141 -19.13 0.55 -14.16
N ARG A 142 -18.15 0.18 -14.97
CA ARG A 142 -17.06 1.06 -15.43
C ARG A 142 -17.57 2.27 -16.22
N SER A 143 -18.68 2.17 -16.98
CA SER A 143 -19.19 3.26 -17.81
C SER A 143 -19.58 4.49 -16.99
N VAL A 144 -20.02 4.32 -15.75
CA VAL A 144 -20.38 5.41 -14.83
C VAL A 144 -19.19 6.36 -14.55
N TRP A 145 -17.97 5.87 -14.72
CA TRP A 145 -16.75 6.61 -14.47
C TRP A 145 -16.20 7.30 -15.71
N LEU A 146 -16.36 6.67 -16.89
CA LEU A 146 -15.73 7.11 -18.14
C LEU A 146 -16.35 8.39 -18.71
N ASP A 147 -17.60 8.69 -18.37
CA ASP A 147 -18.32 9.89 -18.83
C ASP A 147 -18.05 11.13 -17.95
N ARG A 148 -17.16 11.01 -16.97
CA ARG A 148 -16.83 12.10 -16.03
C ARG A 148 -15.56 12.85 -16.43
N PRO A 149 -15.40 14.13 -16.03
CA PRO A 149 -14.14 14.84 -16.15
C PRO A 149 -12.99 14.06 -15.51
N SER A 150 -11.79 14.17 -16.06
CA SER A 150 -10.62 13.34 -15.67
C SER A 150 -10.24 13.46 -14.20
N ASP A 151 -10.38 14.62 -13.60
CA ASP A 151 -10.13 14.89 -12.20
C ASP A 151 -11.08 14.13 -11.25
N LEU A 152 -12.34 13.98 -11.63
CA LEU A 152 -13.36 13.21 -10.89
C LEU A 152 -13.37 11.73 -11.24
N SER A 153 -12.81 11.34 -12.39
CA SER A 153 -12.79 9.95 -12.83
C SER A 153 -11.61 9.14 -12.28
N GLU A 154 -10.57 9.80 -11.74
CA GLU A 154 -9.37 9.14 -11.21
C GLU A 154 -9.40 8.90 -9.69
N ARG A 155 -10.44 9.36 -8.97
CA ARG A 155 -10.59 9.23 -7.51
C ARG A 155 -12.01 8.82 -7.16
N TRP A 156 -12.14 7.91 -6.23
CA TRP A 156 -13.47 7.52 -5.74
C TRP A 156 -13.86 8.27 -4.47
N ILE A 157 -13.15 8.03 -3.37
CA ILE A 157 -13.36 8.77 -2.12
C ILE A 157 -12.11 9.62 -1.89
N ALA A 158 -12.26 10.92 -1.91
CA ALA A 158 -11.18 11.87 -1.70
C ALA A 158 -11.42 12.72 -0.44
N PHE A 159 -10.35 12.96 0.32
CA PHE A 159 -10.29 14.00 1.35
C PHE A 159 -9.23 15.01 0.92
N GLU A 160 -9.62 16.26 0.80
CA GLU A 160 -8.78 17.30 0.21
C GLU A 160 -8.75 18.56 1.10
N ASP A 161 -7.53 19.07 1.35
CA ASP A 161 -7.32 20.30 2.14
C ASP A 161 -7.95 20.23 3.57
N VAL A 162 -7.90 19.04 4.19
CA VAL A 162 -8.43 18.81 5.54
C VAL A 162 -7.28 18.60 6.52
N ASP A 163 -7.19 19.47 7.50
CA ASP A 163 -6.20 19.40 8.56
C ASP A 163 -6.74 18.67 9.80
N HIS A 164 -5.86 17.98 10.54
CA HIS A 164 -6.21 17.17 11.72
C HIS A 164 -7.38 16.19 11.46
N LEU A 165 -7.30 15.48 10.33
CA LEU A 165 -8.28 14.48 9.94
C LEU A 165 -7.90 13.10 10.48
N HIS A 166 -8.86 12.43 11.12
CA HIS A 166 -8.70 11.04 11.55
C HIS A 166 -9.75 10.16 10.85
N VAL A 167 -9.33 9.23 10.00
CA VAL A 167 -10.22 8.29 9.28
C VAL A 167 -10.03 6.89 9.84
N MET A 168 -11.08 6.36 10.48
CA MET A 168 -10.99 5.09 11.20
C MET A 168 -12.36 4.38 11.30
N GLY A 169 -12.45 3.25 12.04
CA GLY A 169 -13.74 2.72 12.48
C GLY A 169 -13.96 1.23 12.20
N GLY A 170 -13.01 0.51 11.62
CA GLY A 170 -13.10 -0.94 11.36
C GLY A 170 -13.96 -1.32 10.15
N GLY A 171 -14.51 -0.33 9.44
CA GLY A 171 -15.36 -0.55 8.27
C GLY A 171 -14.59 -0.95 7.01
N THR A 172 -15.36 -1.16 5.94
CA THR A 172 -14.83 -1.65 4.66
C THR A 172 -15.04 -0.63 3.54
N ILE A 173 -14.00 -0.39 2.75
CA ILE A 173 -14.04 0.38 1.52
C ILE A 173 -13.81 -0.59 0.37
N ASN A 174 -14.87 -0.89 -0.40
CA ASN A 174 -14.87 -1.86 -1.50
C ASN A 174 -14.94 -1.15 -2.85
N GLY A 175 -13.83 -1.18 -3.59
CA GLY A 175 -13.73 -0.51 -4.89
C GLY A 175 -14.42 -1.22 -6.04
N ASN A 176 -14.88 -2.48 -5.89
CA ASN A 176 -15.52 -3.28 -6.94
C ASN A 176 -14.72 -3.32 -8.26
N GLY A 177 -13.38 -3.43 -8.18
CA GLY A 177 -12.44 -3.18 -9.27
C GLY A 177 -12.41 -4.19 -10.41
N HIS A 178 -13.11 -5.32 -10.30
CA HIS A 178 -13.02 -6.45 -11.24
C HIS A 178 -13.17 -6.03 -12.73
N GLU A 179 -14.16 -5.20 -13.05
CA GLU A 179 -14.38 -4.72 -14.42
C GLU A 179 -13.20 -3.86 -14.95
N TRP A 180 -12.49 -3.17 -14.06
CA TRP A 180 -11.31 -2.41 -14.42
C TRP A 180 -10.12 -3.31 -14.74
N TRP A 181 -9.95 -4.39 -13.98
CA TRP A 181 -8.81 -5.30 -14.15
C TRP A 181 -8.91 -6.10 -15.44
N ILE A 182 -10.05 -6.74 -15.71
CA ILE A 182 -10.24 -7.54 -16.93
C ILE A 182 -10.20 -6.71 -18.22
N ASN A 183 -10.54 -5.42 -18.14
CA ASN A 183 -10.49 -4.47 -19.25
C ASN A 183 -9.22 -3.62 -19.26
N SER A 184 -8.24 -3.90 -18.41
CA SER A 184 -6.97 -3.20 -18.39
C SER A 184 -6.10 -3.56 -19.61
N CYS A 185 -5.43 -2.59 -20.20
CA CYS A 185 -4.44 -2.84 -21.26
C CYS A 185 -3.23 -3.67 -20.79
N LYS A 186 -3.03 -3.81 -19.50
CA LYS A 186 -2.00 -4.70 -18.92
C LYS A 186 -2.40 -6.17 -19.06
N VAL A 187 -3.69 -6.47 -18.97
CA VAL A 187 -4.27 -7.81 -19.11
C VAL A 187 -4.67 -8.07 -20.56
N ASN A 188 -5.45 -7.19 -21.17
CA ASN A 188 -5.88 -7.28 -22.55
C ASN A 188 -5.19 -6.19 -23.39
N LYS A 189 -4.18 -6.59 -24.16
CA LYS A 189 -3.35 -5.68 -24.97
C LYS A 189 -4.10 -4.94 -26.09
N THR A 190 -5.32 -5.38 -26.42
CA THR A 190 -6.17 -4.71 -27.43
C THR A 190 -6.97 -3.56 -26.85
N MET A 191 -7.11 -3.50 -25.52
CA MET A 191 -7.85 -2.42 -24.85
C MET A 191 -7.02 -1.14 -24.75
N PRO A 192 -7.67 0.04 -24.73
CA PRO A 192 -6.99 1.30 -24.45
C PRO A 192 -6.48 1.31 -23.00
N CYS A 193 -5.33 1.96 -22.79
CA CYS A 193 -4.81 2.15 -21.44
C CYS A 193 -5.55 3.31 -20.76
N VAL A 194 -6.58 2.98 -20.00
CA VAL A 194 -7.36 3.94 -19.20
C VAL A 194 -7.05 3.69 -17.73
N ARG A 195 -6.74 4.76 -16.98
CA ARG A 195 -6.51 4.67 -15.53
C ARG A 195 -7.82 4.39 -14.81
N GLY A 196 -7.78 3.51 -13.83
CA GLY A 196 -8.86 3.31 -12.90
C GLY A 196 -8.84 4.34 -11.77
N PRO A 197 -9.97 4.56 -11.07
CA PRO A 197 -10.01 5.40 -9.89
C PRO A 197 -9.23 4.79 -8.72
N THR A 198 -8.58 5.64 -7.94
CA THR A 198 -8.06 5.31 -6.61
C THR A 198 -9.22 5.19 -5.62
N ALA A 199 -9.20 4.15 -4.77
CA ALA A 199 -10.31 3.93 -3.82
C ALA A 199 -10.37 5.01 -2.74
N LEU A 200 -9.25 5.28 -2.06
CA LEU A 200 -9.16 6.27 -0.99
C LEU A 200 -7.98 7.21 -1.26
N TYR A 201 -8.27 8.49 -1.40
CA TYR A 201 -7.29 9.50 -1.81
C TYR A 201 -7.25 10.65 -0.81
N PHE A 202 -6.04 10.96 -0.31
CA PHE A 202 -5.79 12.10 0.58
C PHE A 202 -4.87 13.08 -0.12
N GLN A 203 -5.29 14.33 -0.20
CA GLN A 203 -4.52 15.40 -0.82
C GLN A 203 -4.43 16.63 0.08
N SER A 204 -3.23 17.19 0.22
CA SER A 204 -2.98 18.43 0.98
C SER A 204 -3.54 18.36 2.40
N CYS A 205 -3.39 17.21 3.06
CA CYS A 205 -3.79 17.01 4.45
C CYS A 205 -2.58 17.14 5.37
N GLU A 206 -2.71 17.89 6.45
CA GLU A 206 -1.73 17.95 7.53
C GLU A 206 -2.27 17.24 8.78
N HIS A 207 -1.39 16.59 9.56
CA HIS A 207 -1.78 15.81 10.75
C HIS A 207 -2.87 14.75 10.45
N LEU A 208 -2.67 14.02 9.36
CA LEU A 208 -3.62 12.99 8.92
C LEU A 208 -3.36 11.67 9.65
N VAL A 209 -4.41 11.05 10.17
CA VAL A 209 -4.38 9.68 10.70
C VAL A 209 -5.37 8.81 9.92
N VAL A 210 -4.90 7.69 9.38
CA VAL A 210 -5.74 6.69 8.68
C VAL A 210 -5.48 5.32 9.31
N GLU A 211 -6.48 4.77 9.98
CA GLU A 211 -6.23 3.52 10.71
C GLU A 211 -7.46 2.63 10.84
N ASP A 212 -7.19 1.35 11.17
CA ASP A 212 -8.23 0.36 11.46
C ASP A 212 -9.32 0.29 10.37
N LEU A 213 -8.92 0.18 9.09
CA LEU A 213 -9.84 0.06 7.96
C LEU A 213 -9.48 -1.15 7.10
N GLN A 214 -10.51 -1.69 6.43
CA GLN A 214 -10.35 -2.65 5.35
C GLN A 214 -10.56 -1.93 4.01
N VAL A 215 -9.54 -1.93 3.14
CA VAL A 215 -9.64 -1.36 1.79
C VAL A 215 -9.43 -2.49 0.80
N ARG A 216 -10.46 -2.82 0.04
CA ARG A 216 -10.41 -3.98 -0.85
C ARG A 216 -10.84 -3.69 -2.26
N ASP A 217 -10.34 -4.50 -3.17
CA ASP A 217 -10.78 -4.57 -4.56
C ASP A 217 -10.81 -3.20 -5.25
N SER A 218 -9.79 -2.38 -5.01
CA SER A 218 -9.70 -1.08 -5.66
C SER A 218 -9.61 -1.22 -7.18
N MET A 219 -10.19 -0.28 -7.88
CA MET A 219 -10.17 -0.21 -9.34
C MET A 219 -8.75 0.02 -9.88
N GLN A 220 -7.92 0.77 -9.12
CA GLN A 220 -6.49 0.94 -9.31
C GLN A 220 -5.81 0.96 -7.92
N MET A 221 -5.15 2.04 -7.49
CA MET A 221 -4.52 2.14 -6.18
C MET A 221 -5.55 2.11 -5.04
N HIS A 222 -5.20 1.50 -3.89
CA HIS A 222 -6.11 1.44 -2.75
C HIS A 222 -6.07 2.72 -1.93
N VAL A 223 -4.90 3.12 -1.45
CA VAL A 223 -4.72 4.32 -0.62
C VAL A 223 -3.62 5.18 -1.22
N VAL A 224 -3.93 6.44 -1.48
CA VAL A 224 -2.96 7.43 -1.98
C VAL A 224 -2.85 8.56 -0.98
N ILE A 225 -1.61 8.88 -0.61
CA ILE A 225 -1.22 10.04 0.19
C ILE A 225 -0.45 10.99 -0.71
N ALA A 226 -1.01 12.16 -1.01
CA ALA A 226 -0.44 13.12 -1.93
C ALA A 226 -0.37 14.52 -1.31
N TYR A 227 0.76 15.23 -1.49
CA TYR A 227 0.96 16.62 -1.02
C TYR A 227 0.64 16.81 0.47
N SER A 228 0.86 15.78 1.28
CA SER A 228 0.46 15.74 2.69
C SER A 228 1.67 15.59 3.60
N TRP A 229 1.55 16.02 4.86
CA TRP A 229 2.65 15.90 5.83
C TRP A 229 2.15 15.60 7.24
N LYS A 230 3.04 15.02 8.07
CA LYS A 230 2.70 14.47 9.40
C LYS A 230 1.57 13.46 9.32
N VAL A 231 1.79 12.42 8.52
CA VAL A 231 0.78 11.40 8.22
C VAL A 231 1.08 10.11 8.95
N LEU A 232 0.08 9.55 9.61
CA LEU A 232 0.10 8.19 10.16
C LEU A 232 -0.90 7.32 9.40
N VAL A 233 -0.40 6.24 8.81
CA VAL A 233 -1.23 5.16 8.24
C VAL A 233 -0.94 3.90 9.05
N SER A 234 -1.93 3.34 9.72
CA SER A 234 -1.69 2.18 10.58
C SER A 234 -2.82 1.16 10.58
N ARG A 235 -2.47 -0.10 10.80
CA ARG A 235 -3.40 -1.23 10.96
C ARG A 235 -4.45 -1.34 9.84
N LEU A 236 -4.04 -1.02 8.60
CA LEU A 236 -4.89 -1.24 7.43
C LEU A 236 -4.79 -2.70 6.98
N PHE A 237 -5.92 -3.23 6.55
CA PHE A 237 -6.01 -4.48 5.84
C PHE A 237 -6.38 -4.21 4.37
N VAL A 238 -5.39 -4.29 3.48
CA VAL A 238 -5.53 -3.92 2.06
C VAL A 238 -5.47 -5.16 1.20
N THR A 239 -6.51 -5.41 0.41
CA THR A 239 -6.58 -6.65 -0.38
C THR A 239 -7.14 -6.45 -1.78
N ALA A 240 -6.53 -7.16 -2.74
CA ALA A 240 -7.03 -7.40 -4.09
C ALA A 240 -6.41 -8.70 -4.62
N PRO A 241 -6.98 -9.34 -5.66
CA PRO A 241 -6.37 -10.51 -6.26
C PRO A 241 -4.95 -10.24 -6.78
N GLY A 242 -4.03 -11.19 -6.62
CA GLY A 242 -2.63 -11.04 -7.07
C GLY A 242 -2.43 -10.82 -8.57
N TRP A 243 -3.49 -10.98 -9.38
CA TRP A 243 -3.49 -10.70 -10.81
C TRP A 243 -4.11 -9.35 -11.19
N SER A 244 -4.62 -8.57 -10.23
CA SER A 244 -5.23 -7.26 -10.48
C SER A 244 -4.16 -6.21 -10.80
N PRO A 245 -4.13 -5.62 -11.99
CA PRO A 245 -3.07 -4.71 -12.38
C PRO A 245 -3.20 -3.34 -11.73
N ASN A 246 -2.07 -2.75 -11.36
CA ASN A 246 -1.95 -1.40 -10.81
C ASN A 246 -2.74 -1.16 -9.51
N THR A 247 -2.96 -2.23 -8.74
CA THR A 247 -3.64 -2.19 -7.46
C THR A 247 -2.66 -2.00 -6.30
N ASP A 248 -1.83 -0.95 -6.39
CA ASP A 248 -0.90 -0.61 -5.30
C ASP A 248 -1.66 -0.49 -3.98
N GLY A 249 -1.05 -0.98 -2.90
CA GLY A 249 -1.66 -0.92 -1.57
C GLY A 249 -1.67 0.50 -1.01
N ILE A 250 -0.48 1.05 -0.73
CA ILE A 250 -0.32 2.41 -0.22
C ILE A 250 0.69 3.15 -1.09
N HIS A 251 0.25 4.23 -1.71
CA HIS A 251 1.05 5.06 -2.59
C HIS A 251 1.32 6.43 -1.96
N VAL A 252 2.59 6.82 -1.87
CA VAL A 252 3.02 8.10 -1.27
C VAL A 252 3.69 8.96 -2.32
N SER A 253 3.17 10.16 -2.56
CA SER A 253 3.71 11.12 -3.52
C SER A 253 3.72 12.54 -2.97
N ASN A 254 4.78 13.31 -3.26
CA ASN A 254 4.91 14.71 -2.82
C ASN A 254 4.58 14.93 -1.33
N SER A 255 4.92 13.97 -0.48
CA SER A 255 4.54 13.96 0.93
C SER A 255 5.74 13.74 1.84
N ARG A 256 5.66 14.22 3.06
CA ARG A 256 6.76 14.14 4.01
C ARG A 256 6.28 13.81 5.42
N ASP A 257 7.20 13.30 6.25
CA ASP A 257 6.91 12.88 7.61
C ASP A 257 5.75 11.88 7.65
N VAL A 258 5.88 10.80 6.85
CA VAL A 258 4.85 9.76 6.70
C VAL A 258 5.28 8.49 7.42
N LEU A 259 4.48 8.03 8.37
CA LEU A 259 4.64 6.75 9.04
C LEU A 259 3.56 5.77 8.57
N ILE A 260 3.98 4.64 8.00
CA ILE A 260 3.12 3.50 7.65
C ILE A 260 3.48 2.36 8.60
N SER A 261 2.52 1.86 9.37
CA SER A 261 2.84 0.86 10.40
C SER A 261 1.78 -0.24 10.53
N SER A 262 2.24 -1.46 10.80
CA SER A 262 1.38 -2.60 11.13
C SER A 262 0.27 -2.88 10.11
N CYS A 263 0.56 -2.71 8.81
CA CYS A 263 -0.37 -2.94 7.72
C CYS A 263 -0.18 -4.33 7.09
N ILE A 264 -1.29 -4.95 6.71
CA ILE A 264 -1.32 -6.20 5.94
C ILE A 264 -1.79 -5.86 4.53
N ILE A 265 -0.93 -6.11 3.53
CA ILE A 265 -1.17 -5.71 2.15
C ILE A 265 -0.98 -6.91 1.23
N SER A 266 -2.03 -7.24 0.47
CA SER A 266 -2.11 -8.39 -0.41
C SER A 266 -2.80 -7.96 -1.71
N THR A 267 -2.04 -7.62 -2.75
CA THR A 267 -2.55 -6.96 -3.96
C THR A 267 -1.89 -7.49 -5.23
N GLY A 268 -2.23 -6.93 -6.36
CA GLY A 268 -1.66 -7.33 -7.66
C GLY A 268 -0.53 -6.42 -8.16
N ASP A 269 -0.15 -5.39 -7.38
CA ASP A 269 0.98 -4.49 -7.70
C ASP A 269 1.80 -4.20 -6.43
N ASP A 270 2.48 -3.04 -6.35
CA ASP A 270 3.33 -2.71 -5.21
C ASP A 270 2.53 -2.65 -3.89
N CYS A 271 2.98 -3.34 -2.84
CA CYS A 271 2.35 -3.20 -1.52
C CYS A 271 2.47 -1.76 -1.02
N ILE A 272 3.65 -1.18 -1.17
CA ILE A 272 3.91 0.23 -0.89
C ILE A 272 4.73 0.79 -2.06
N SER A 273 4.31 1.94 -2.59
CA SER A 273 5.06 2.67 -3.61
C SER A 273 5.31 4.11 -3.16
N ILE A 274 6.60 4.51 -3.09
CA ILE A 274 7.02 5.85 -2.66
C ILE A 274 7.65 6.54 -3.87
N VAL A 275 7.02 7.63 -4.31
CA VAL A 275 7.42 8.30 -5.56
C VAL A 275 7.88 9.75 -5.31
N SER A 276 8.16 10.44 -6.42
CA SER A 276 8.77 11.77 -6.43
C SER A 276 8.12 12.77 -5.46
N GLY A 277 8.95 13.63 -4.88
CA GLY A 277 8.55 14.66 -3.92
C GLY A 277 8.42 14.15 -2.49
N SER A 278 8.67 12.87 -2.24
CA SER A 278 8.50 12.27 -0.91
C SER A 278 9.81 12.23 -0.12
N ALA A 279 9.73 12.55 1.16
CA ALA A 279 10.86 12.51 2.08
C ALA A 279 10.41 12.18 3.52
N PHE A 280 11.36 11.63 4.33
CA PHE A 280 11.09 11.22 5.71
C PHE A 280 9.91 10.24 5.81
N VAL A 281 9.96 9.19 4.98
CA VAL A 281 8.94 8.13 4.96
C VAL A 281 9.46 6.92 5.71
N ARG A 282 8.70 6.44 6.69
CA ARG A 282 9.00 5.22 7.43
C ARG A 282 7.89 4.20 7.26
N ALA A 283 8.23 2.99 6.82
CA ALA A 283 7.33 1.84 6.77
C ALA A 283 7.85 0.76 7.73
N THR A 284 7.03 0.34 8.70
CA THR A 284 7.44 -0.61 9.75
C THR A 284 6.36 -1.63 10.07
N GLY A 285 6.74 -2.88 10.35
CA GLY A 285 5.78 -3.93 10.70
C GLY A 285 4.83 -4.28 9.53
N ILE A 286 5.32 -4.32 8.30
CA ILE A 286 4.52 -4.53 7.10
C ILE A 286 4.49 -6.02 6.74
N PHE A 287 3.29 -6.58 6.54
CA PHE A 287 3.12 -7.84 5.84
C PHE A 287 2.72 -7.55 4.39
N CYS A 288 3.50 -8.06 3.43
CA CYS A 288 3.33 -7.82 2.00
C CYS A 288 3.30 -9.15 1.24
N GLY A 289 2.19 -9.43 0.57
CA GLY A 289 2.09 -10.61 -0.32
C GLY A 289 0.71 -11.24 -0.43
N PRO A 290 0.35 -11.70 -1.65
CA PRO A 290 1.05 -11.48 -2.91
C PRO A 290 1.14 -10.01 -3.32
N GLY A 291 1.98 -9.72 -4.35
CA GLY A 291 2.15 -8.38 -4.89
C GLY A 291 3.51 -8.17 -5.54
N HIS A 292 3.86 -6.91 -5.78
CA HIS A 292 5.15 -6.55 -6.37
C HIS A 292 6.20 -6.07 -5.34
N GLY A 293 5.95 -6.24 -4.03
CA GLY A 293 6.88 -5.86 -2.97
C GLY A 293 6.77 -4.38 -2.56
N ILE A 294 7.85 -3.83 -2.01
CA ILE A 294 7.95 -2.44 -1.57
C ILE A 294 8.89 -1.68 -2.50
N SER A 295 8.38 -0.63 -3.14
CA SER A 295 9.08 0.06 -4.22
C SER A 295 9.30 1.54 -3.93
N ILE A 296 10.50 2.01 -4.28
CA ILE A 296 10.80 3.42 -4.47
C ILE A 296 10.71 3.69 -5.97
N GLY A 297 9.75 4.53 -6.37
CA GLY A 297 9.52 4.84 -7.79
C GLY A 297 8.28 4.16 -8.40
N SER A 298 8.10 4.32 -9.74
CA SER A 298 9.17 4.71 -10.69
C SER A 298 9.41 6.22 -10.68
N LEU A 299 10.67 6.60 -10.82
CA LEU A 299 11.11 7.99 -10.77
C LEU A 299 11.63 8.43 -12.15
N GLY A 300 11.39 9.70 -12.52
CA GLY A 300 11.98 10.33 -13.69
C GLY A 300 11.35 9.95 -15.03
N ALA A 301 10.09 9.46 -15.04
CA ALA A 301 9.36 9.20 -16.28
C ALA A 301 9.26 10.46 -17.16
N ASN A 302 9.30 10.28 -18.48
CA ASN A 302 9.23 11.39 -19.44
C ASN A 302 10.31 12.47 -19.24
N LYS A 303 11.51 12.06 -18.81
CA LYS A 303 12.66 12.94 -18.54
C LYS A 303 12.40 13.96 -17.41
N SER A 304 11.45 13.67 -16.55
CA SER A 304 11.09 14.56 -15.44
C SER A 304 12.17 14.59 -14.35
N TRP A 305 12.15 15.67 -13.59
CA TRP A 305 12.89 15.76 -12.33
C TRP A 305 12.13 14.99 -11.24
N ALA A 306 12.84 14.14 -10.51
CA ALA A 306 12.29 13.36 -9.41
C ALA A 306 13.25 13.33 -8.24
N HIS A 307 12.71 13.38 -7.01
CA HIS A 307 13.52 13.21 -5.81
C HIS A 307 12.77 12.43 -4.74
N VAL A 308 13.47 11.50 -4.12
CA VAL A 308 13.04 10.78 -2.92
C VAL A 308 14.22 10.69 -1.98
N SER A 309 14.01 10.97 -0.70
CA SER A 309 15.08 10.88 0.30
C SER A 309 14.57 10.47 1.68
N ASP A 310 15.52 10.02 2.52
CA ASP A 310 15.27 9.75 3.93
C ASP A 310 14.13 8.74 4.15
N VAL A 311 14.25 7.57 3.48
CA VAL A 311 13.26 6.49 3.57
C VAL A 311 13.81 5.36 4.41
N LEU A 312 13.00 4.90 5.37
CA LEU A 312 13.29 3.72 6.17
C LEU A 312 12.16 2.69 6.01
N VAL A 313 12.49 1.52 5.47
CA VAL A 313 11.62 0.34 5.46
C VAL A 313 12.21 -0.69 6.41
N GLU A 314 11.47 -1.05 7.44
CA GLU A 314 11.96 -1.98 8.44
C GLU A 314 10.89 -2.95 8.95
N LYS A 315 11.35 -4.08 9.49
CA LYS A 315 10.47 -5.10 10.10
C LYS A 315 9.36 -5.53 9.14
N ALA A 316 9.70 -5.70 7.86
CA ALA A 316 8.75 -6.17 6.86
C ALA A 316 8.88 -7.67 6.62
N THR A 317 7.75 -8.31 6.34
CA THR A 317 7.69 -9.71 5.90
C THR A 317 7.05 -9.77 4.51
N LEU A 318 7.80 -10.25 3.52
CA LEU A 318 7.33 -10.38 2.15
C LEU A 318 7.16 -11.85 1.80
N VAL A 319 6.00 -12.23 1.24
CA VAL A 319 5.65 -13.63 0.95
C VAL A 319 5.13 -13.77 -0.47
N GLY A 320 5.84 -14.55 -1.31
CA GLY A 320 5.41 -14.86 -2.68
C GLY A 320 5.27 -13.64 -3.60
N THR A 321 5.97 -12.56 -3.30
CA THR A 321 5.94 -11.34 -4.12
C THR A 321 6.89 -11.43 -5.31
N THR A 322 6.58 -10.69 -6.38
CA THR A 322 7.45 -10.61 -7.55
C THR A 322 8.77 -9.93 -7.22
N ASN A 323 8.74 -8.84 -6.45
CA ASN A 323 9.95 -8.22 -5.94
C ASN A 323 9.90 -8.14 -4.41
N GLY A 324 11.06 -8.05 -3.80
CA GLY A 324 11.16 -7.74 -2.38
C GLY A 324 11.21 -6.23 -2.15
N VAL A 325 12.41 -5.69 -2.02
CA VAL A 325 12.64 -4.25 -1.92
C VAL A 325 13.26 -3.74 -3.22
N ARG A 326 12.63 -2.73 -3.83
CA ARG A 326 12.94 -2.29 -5.17
C ARG A 326 13.13 -0.78 -5.27
N ILE A 327 14.15 -0.36 -6.06
CA ILE A 327 14.26 1.02 -6.54
C ILE A 327 14.18 0.97 -8.06
N LYS A 328 13.25 1.73 -8.66
CA LYS A 328 13.02 1.76 -10.12
C LYS A 328 13.00 3.19 -10.66
N THR A 329 13.83 3.46 -11.67
CA THR A 329 13.91 4.78 -12.29
C THR A 329 13.97 4.67 -13.82
N TRP A 330 13.37 5.64 -14.50
CA TRP A 330 13.37 5.70 -15.95
C TRP A 330 14.69 6.29 -16.48
N GLN A 331 15.14 5.76 -17.60
CA GLN A 331 16.21 6.37 -18.39
C GLN A 331 15.82 7.80 -18.83
N GLY A 332 16.79 8.71 -18.83
CA GLY A 332 16.59 10.12 -19.20
C GLY A 332 16.01 10.98 -18.08
N GLY A 333 15.58 10.39 -16.96
CA GLY A 333 15.15 11.12 -15.77
C GLY A 333 16.28 11.97 -15.16
N GLN A 334 15.92 12.83 -14.23
CA GLN A 334 16.84 13.69 -13.48
C GLN A 334 16.49 13.68 -12.00
N GLY A 335 17.40 14.17 -11.16
CA GLY A 335 17.19 14.21 -9.71
C GLY A 335 17.86 13.05 -8.98
N PHE A 336 17.25 12.58 -7.88
CA PHE A 336 17.91 11.60 -7.00
C PHE A 336 16.94 10.73 -6.19
N ALA A 337 17.43 9.53 -5.84
CA ALA A 337 16.90 8.68 -4.79
C ALA A 337 18.05 8.39 -3.80
N GLU A 338 17.96 8.88 -2.57
CA GLU A 338 19.09 8.82 -1.65
C GLU A 338 18.70 8.65 -0.18
N ARG A 339 19.66 8.18 0.62
CA ARG A 339 19.48 7.92 2.06
C ARG A 339 18.27 7.02 2.31
N ILE A 340 18.26 5.88 1.62
CA ILE A 340 17.20 4.88 1.71
C ILE A 340 17.76 3.66 2.44
N THR A 341 17.07 3.23 3.48
CA THR A 341 17.45 2.06 4.28
C THR A 341 16.33 1.02 4.24
N PHE A 342 16.71 -0.20 3.92
CA PHE A 342 15.90 -1.40 4.05
C PHE A 342 16.53 -2.30 5.11
N GLN A 343 15.85 -2.54 6.23
CA GLN A 343 16.43 -3.33 7.33
C GLN A 343 15.42 -4.27 8.01
N ASP A 344 15.95 -5.31 8.65
CA ASP A 344 15.15 -6.30 9.41
C ASP A 344 14.01 -6.90 8.57
N ILE A 345 14.34 -7.35 7.35
CA ILE A 345 13.33 -7.83 6.40
C ILE A 345 13.41 -9.33 6.23
N LYS A 346 12.25 -9.98 6.31
CA LYS A 346 12.08 -11.42 6.04
C LYS A 346 11.43 -11.63 4.67
N MET A 347 12.01 -12.52 3.87
CA MET A 347 11.52 -12.83 2.52
C MET A 347 11.25 -14.32 2.37
N TYR A 348 10.06 -14.68 1.90
CA TYR A 348 9.67 -16.06 1.65
C TYR A 348 9.21 -16.23 0.22
N ASN A 349 9.98 -17.01 -0.57
CA ASN A 349 9.67 -17.29 -1.97
C ASN A 349 9.47 -16.03 -2.83
N VAL A 350 10.34 -15.03 -2.64
CA VAL A 350 10.32 -13.76 -3.38
C VAL A 350 11.12 -13.93 -4.68
N THR A 351 10.56 -13.48 -5.83
CA THR A 351 11.25 -13.72 -7.12
C THR A 351 12.50 -12.87 -7.28
N ASN A 352 12.43 -11.57 -7.00
CA ASN A 352 13.56 -10.64 -7.04
C ASN A 352 13.72 -9.97 -5.65
N PRO A 353 14.39 -10.59 -4.69
CA PRO A 353 14.44 -10.09 -3.31
C PRO A 353 14.97 -8.65 -3.18
N ILE A 354 16.10 -8.36 -3.82
CA ILE A 354 16.71 -7.02 -3.78
C ILE A 354 16.99 -6.58 -5.22
N ILE A 355 16.40 -5.46 -5.63
CA ILE A 355 16.57 -4.97 -7.00
C ILE A 355 16.68 -3.44 -7.06
N ILE A 356 17.68 -2.96 -7.81
CA ILE A 356 17.77 -1.59 -8.33
C ILE A 356 17.67 -1.69 -9.84
N ASP A 357 16.71 -0.99 -10.44
CA ASP A 357 16.52 -0.93 -11.89
C ASP A 357 16.44 0.53 -12.36
N GLN A 358 17.59 1.08 -12.82
CA GLN A 358 17.65 2.39 -13.47
C GLN A 358 17.32 2.34 -14.97
N ASN A 359 17.07 1.15 -15.50
CA ASN A 359 16.63 0.97 -16.88
C ASN A 359 15.14 0.63 -16.97
N TYR A 360 14.40 0.96 -15.92
CA TYR A 360 12.97 0.67 -15.85
C TYR A 360 12.23 1.19 -17.08
N CYS A 361 11.41 0.30 -17.66
CA CYS A 361 10.68 0.57 -18.90
C CYS A 361 9.31 -0.11 -18.85
N ASP A 362 8.28 0.64 -18.52
CA ASP A 362 6.89 0.19 -18.59
C ASP A 362 6.24 0.63 -19.91
N SER A 363 6.85 0.23 -21.04
CA SER A 363 6.42 0.58 -22.40
C SER A 363 6.24 -0.67 -23.25
N LYS A 364 5.38 -0.56 -24.27
CA LYS A 364 5.22 -1.62 -25.31
C LYS A 364 6.46 -1.75 -26.19
N THR A 365 7.22 -0.68 -26.35
CA THR A 365 8.47 -0.64 -27.09
C THR A 365 9.63 -0.54 -26.12
N PRO A 366 10.76 -1.20 -26.38
CA PRO A 366 11.96 -1.07 -25.56
C PRO A 366 12.37 0.39 -25.42
N CYS A 367 12.71 0.82 -24.21
CA CYS A 367 13.22 2.15 -23.95
C CYS A 367 14.68 2.24 -24.37
N SER A 368 15.07 3.29 -25.07
CA SER A 368 16.46 3.54 -25.47
C SER A 368 17.31 3.99 -24.28
N GLU A 369 18.59 3.63 -24.31
CA GLU A 369 19.58 4.19 -23.38
C GLU A 369 19.62 5.72 -23.53
N GLN A 370 19.81 6.43 -22.42
CA GLN A 370 19.88 7.88 -22.35
C GLN A 370 21.18 8.31 -21.64
N GLU A 371 21.58 9.55 -21.83
CA GLU A 371 22.77 10.14 -21.20
C GLU A 371 22.53 10.59 -19.76
N SER A 372 21.30 10.55 -19.27
CA SER A 372 20.93 10.90 -17.90
C SER A 372 20.07 9.83 -17.25
N ALA A 373 20.09 9.77 -15.94
CA ALA A 373 19.21 8.97 -15.11
C ALA A 373 19.04 9.65 -13.74
N VAL A 374 18.01 9.27 -13.00
CA VAL A 374 17.86 9.67 -11.59
C VAL A 374 19.01 9.06 -10.78
N ALA A 375 19.81 9.87 -10.10
CA ALA A 375 20.95 9.39 -9.33
C ALA A 375 20.49 8.55 -8.13
N ILE A 376 21.07 7.36 -7.96
CA ILE A 376 20.81 6.46 -6.82
C ILE A 376 22.06 6.41 -5.96
N ARG A 377 21.94 6.85 -4.69
CA ARG A 377 23.10 6.94 -3.81
C ARG A 377 22.75 6.79 -2.33
N ASN A 378 23.72 6.31 -1.54
CA ASN A 378 23.56 6.09 -0.10
C ASN A 378 22.37 5.18 0.22
N ILE A 379 22.39 3.97 -0.35
CA ILE A 379 21.37 2.94 -0.15
C ILE A 379 21.92 1.87 0.79
N ARG A 380 21.16 1.53 1.83
CA ARG A 380 21.56 0.51 2.80
C ARG A 380 20.56 -0.64 2.83
N TYR A 381 21.07 -1.86 2.71
CA TYR A 381 20.36 -3.11 2.94
C TYR A 381 20.98 -3.79 4.16
N SER A 382 20.21 -3.99 5.23
CA SER A 382 20.74 -4.51 6.49
C SER A 382 19.81 -5.55 7.12
N SER A 383 20.38 -6.65 7.62
CA SER A 383 19.60 -7.72 8.27
C SER A 383 18.42 -8.23 7.41
N ILE A 384 18.72 -8.58 6.16
CA ILE A 384 17.71 -9.11 5.22
C ILE A 384 17.93 -10.61 5.06
N HIS A 385 16.91 -11.41 5.39
CA HIS A 385 17.02 -12.85 5.38
C HIS A 385 15.83 -13.52 4.69
N GLY A 386 16.05 -14.71 4.13
CA GLY A 386 14.96 -15.52 3.62
C GLY A 386 15.25 -16.29 2.35
N THR A 387 14.24 -16.47 1.49
CA THR A 387 14.34 -17.30 0.29
C THR A 387 13.97 -16.57 -0.99
N SER A 388 14.74 -16.82 -2.03
CA SER A 388 14.49 -16.38 -3.41
C SER A 388 13.83 -17.48 -4.22
N ALA A 389 12.82 -17.13 -5.01
CA ALA A 389 12.20 -18.02 -5.99
C ALA A 389 12.98 -18.06 -7.32
N SER A 390 13.90 -17.11 -7.55
CA SER A 390 14.74 -17.06 -8.75
C SER A 390 16.23 -17.23 -8.40
N LYS A 391 17.04 -17.51 -9.41
CA LYS A 391 18.49 -17.67 -9.27
C LYS A 391 19.19 -16.35 -8.93
N VAL A 392 18.73 -15.21 -9.47
CA VAL A 392 19.30 -13.89 -9.22
C VAL A 392 18.57 -13.26 -8.05
N ALA A 393 19.12 -13.33 -6.86
CA ALA A 393 18.49 -12.83 -5.65
C ALA A 393 18.79 -11.35 -5.38
N VAL A 394 19.92 -10.86 -5.86
CA VAL A 394 20.30 -9.45 -5.80
C VAL A 394 20.61 -8.98 -7.22
N ASN A 395 19.98 -7.90 -7.65
CA ASN A 395 20.12 -7.41 -9.02
C ASN A 395 20.22 -5.88 -9.04
N PHE A 396 21.41 -5.37 -9.31
CA PHE A 396 21.66 -3.95 -9.45
C PHE A 396 21.92 -3.62 -10.93
N ILE A 397 20.92 -3.06 -11.60
CA ILE A 397 20.97 -2.67 -13.01
C ILE A 397 21.04 -1.14 -13.06
N CYS A 398 22.25 -0.61 -12.89
CA CYS A 398 22.49 0.82 -12.89
C CYS A 398 22.86 1.35 -14.28
N SER A 399 22.59 2.63 -14.52
CA SER A 399 22.85 3.31 -15.80
C SER A 399 24.35 3.42 -16.06
N LYS A 400 24.74 3.32 -17.33
CA LYS A 400 26.12 3.61 -17.74
C LYS A 400 26.49 5.10 -17.57
N ALA A 401 25.51 5.97 -17.72
CA ALA A 401 25.71 7.41 -17.62
C ALA A 401 25.75 7.90 -16.17
N VAL A 402 24.95 7.28 -15.28
CA VAL A 402 24.86 7.65 -13.86
C VAL A 402 24.89 6.39 -13.02
N HIS A 403 26.07 6.05 -12.52
CA HIS A 403 26.27 4.86 -11.70
C HIS A 403 25.53 4.98 -10.35
N CYS A 404 25.19 3.83 -9.76
CA CYS A 404 24.71 3.81 -8.39
C CYS A 404 25.89 3.81 -7.42
N ASP A 405 25.90 4.74 -6.47
CA ASP A 405 26.98 4.93 -5.53
C ASP A 405 26.54 4.76 -4.06
N GLY A 406 27.47 4.31 -3.22
CA GLY A 406 27.25 4.21 -1.77
C GLY A 406 26.20 3.15 -1.39
N ILE A 407 26.13 2.05 -2.14
CA ILE A 407 25.31 0.92 -1.77
C ILE A 407 26.06 0.11 -0.71
N VAL A 408 25.40 -0.13 0.42
CA VAL A 408 25.92 -0.97 1.51
C VAL A 408 24.98 -2.15 1.73
N MET A 409 25.50 -3.37 1.65
CA MET A 409 24.84 -4.60 2.08
C MET A 409 25.49 -5.08 3.37
N GLN A 410 24.70 -5.23 4.42
CA GLN A 410 25.17 -5.71 5.72
C GLN A 410 24.27 -6.83 6.23
N ASP A 411 24.87 -7.99 6.55
CA ASP A 411 24.15 -9.15 7.08
C ASP A 411 22.92 -9.53 6.22
N VAL A 412 23.15 -9.69 4.91
CA VAL A 412 22.14 -10.12 3.92
C VAL A 412 22.34 -11.59 3.60
N SER A 413 21.39 -12.43 3.98
CA SER A 413 21.47 -13.89 3.78
C SER A 413 20.20 -14.43 3.11
N LEU A 414 20.29 -14.70 1.82
CA LEU A 414 19.21 -15.26 1.00
C LEU A 414 19.59 -16.68 0.57
N ALA A 415 18.62 -17.59 0.60
CA ALA A 415 18.75 -18.96 0.16
C ALA A 415 17.84 -19.23 -1.06
N GLY A 416 18.26 -20.13 -1.94
CA GLY A 416 17.48 -20.56 -3.10
C GLY A 416 16.87 -21.95 -2.90
N THR A 417 15.83 -22.25 -3.66
CA THR A 417 15.26 -23.60 -3.72
C THR A 417 16.07 -24.50 -4.66
N GLY A 418 17.22 -25.01 -4.18
CA GLY A 418 18.00 -26.06 -4.87
C GLY A 418 19.12 -25.61 -5.82
N SER A 419 19.45 -24.31 -5.90
CA SER A 419 20.58 -23.80 -6.71
C SER A 419 21.34 -22.68 -5.99
N TYR A 420 22.62 -22.52 -6.37
CA TYR A 420 23.39 -21.36 -5.89
C TYR A 420 22.77 -20.07 -6.38
N LEU A 421 22.46 -19.17 -5.45
CA LEU A 421 22.01 -17.83 -5.77
C LEU A 421 23.16 -16.98 -6.31
N THR A 422 22.80 -16.02 -7.14
CA THR A 422 23.75 -15.05 -7.70
C THR A 422 23.32 -13.62 -7.40
N CYS A 423 24.31 -12.74 -7.27
CA CYS A 423 24.17 -11.30 -7.40
C CYS A 423 24.61 -10.89 -8.80
N SER A 424 23.85 -10.01 -9.43
CA SER A 424 24.22 -9.28 -10.64
C SER A 424 24.40 -7.80 -10.27
N SER A 425 25.56 -7.22 -10.60
CA SER A 425 25.87 -5.84 -10.27
C SER A 425 26.48 -5.16 -11.49
N LEU A 426 25.69 -4.32 -12.15
CA LEU A 426 26.09 -3.56 -13.34
C LEU A 426 26.15 -2.08 -13.01
N ASN A 427 27.30 -1.43 -13.19
CA ASN A 427 27.52 0.00 -12.94
C ASN A 427 27.15 0.45 -11.50
N ALA A 428 27.31 -0.43 -10.53
CA ALA A 428 27.02 -0.18 -9.13
C ALA A 428 28.26 -0.46 -8.26
N ARG A 429 28.53 0.42 -7.30
CA ARG A 429 29.55 0.22 -6.27
C ARG A 429 28.89 -0.27 -5.00
N VAL A 430 29.22 -1.52 -4.62
CA VAL A 430 28.61 -2.19 -3.47
C VAL A 430 29.69 -2.46 -2.41
N MET A 431 29.41 -2.04 -1.19
CA MET A 431 30.19 -2.42 0.00
C MET A 431 29.46 -3.53 0.73
N GLU A 432 30.14 -4.63 1.00
CA GLU A 432 29.59 -5.81 1.67
C GLU A 432 30.21 -5.97 3.06
N LEU A 433 29.37 -6.10 4.09
CA LEU A 433 29.76 -6.19 5.49
C LEU A 433 29.03 -7.37 6.17
N GLY A 434 29.74 -8.09 7.03
CA GLY A 434 29.18 -9.19 7.80
C GLY A 434 28.86 -10.41 6.95
N LEU A 435 27.76 -11.10 7.23
CA LEU A 435 27.34 -12.31 6.51
C LEU A 435 26.57 -11.93 5.23
N ILE A 436 27.16 -12.21 4.07
CA ILE A 436 26.55 -11.94 2.76
C ILE A 436 26.36 -13.23 1.98
N SER A 437 25.17 -13.46 1.46
CA SER A 437 24.83 -14.52 0.51
C SER A 437 23.62 -14.10 -0.35
N PRO A 438 23.74 -14.01 -1.68
CA PRO A 438 24.95 -14.17 -2.50
C PRO A 438 25.88 -12.93 -2.45
N TYR A 439 27.16 -13.16 -2.66
CA TYR A 439 28.13 -12.05 -2.85
C TYR A 439 27.94 -11.36 -4.21
N CYS A 440 28.03 -10.06 -4.23
CA CYS A 440 28.07 -9.24 -5.43
C CYS A 440 29.52 -9.02 -5.86
N ARG A 441 30.01 -9.85 -6.77
CA ARG A 441 31.32 -9.59 -7.38
C ARG A 441 31.23 -8.31 -8.19
N SER A 442 32.05 -7.31 -7.86
CA SER A 442 32.22 -6.14 -8.72
C SER A 442 32.95 -6.59 -9.98
N ASP A 443 32.26 -6.61 -11.10
CA ASP A 443 32.94 -6.58 -12.39
C ASP A 443 33.61 -5.19 -12.50
N MET A 444 34.93 -5.14 -12.15
CA MET A 444 35.79 -3.98 -12.39
C MET A 444 36.13 -3.89 -13.87
#